data_d375239a7f74f12399f8202a41a410c1
#
_entry.id   d375239a7f74f12399f8202a41a410c1
#
_cell.length_a   1.000
_cell.length_b   1.000
_cell.length_c   1.000
_cell.angle_alpha   90.00
_cell.angle_beta   90.00
_cell.angle_gamma   90.00
#
_symmetry.space_group_name_H-M   'P 1'
#
loop_
_entity.id
_entity.type
_entity.pdbx_description
1 polymer ?
#
loop_
_entity_poly.entity_id
_entity_poly.type
_entity_poly.pdbx_seq_one_letter_code
_entity_poly.pdbx_strand_id
1 'polypeptide(L)'
;MSEPVEDDNILPLVKNNKVKLRQSSKPVTEEDDREGLKDLLYSNLAHYGGIGLSAVQLDIYKSACVVNVKGPIFLVNPEIVEAQGNTKYVEGCLSFPNDVVATERHTEILVEADNFDKRLHFAPDDEDLISASYEDNMEMEDDEGLLECIAVQHEVDHTEGLLFFDRRAERGETYEKEKTQNIGRNDRVRVRNEDGVVSTVKYKHVSDQIENENIELLEVVN
;
A
#
# COMPACT_ATOMS: atom_id res chain seq x y z
N MET A 1 -38.93 -12.19 7.55
CA MET A 1 -37.66 -12.30 6.81
C MET A 1 -37.55 -10.98 6.11
N SER A 2 -36.68 -10.09 6.63
CA SER A 2 -36.35 -8.82 5.99
C SER A 2 -35.47 -9.15 4.79
N GLU A 3 -35.87 -8.68 3.61
CA GLU A 3 -35.03 -8.74 2.40
C GLU A 3 -33.68 -8.08 2.71
N PRO A 4 -32.53 -8.60 2.17
CA PRO A 4 -31.28 -7.92 2.28
C PRO A 4 -31.42 -6.55 1.60
N VAL A 5 -31.16 -5.49 2.32
CA VAL A 5 -30.98 -4.15 1.73
C VAL A 5 -29.75 -4.28 0.81
N GLU A 6 -29.98 -4.31 -0.49
CA GLU A 6 -28.89 -4.13 -1.45
C GLU A 6 -28.31 -2.74 -1.17
N ASP A 7 -27.08 -2.70 -0.70
CA ASP A 7 -26.37 -1.48 -0.41
C ASP A 7 -25.91 -0.93 -1.77
N ASP A 8 -26.76 -0.11 -2.41
CA ASP A 8 -26.55 0.49 -3.75
C ASP A 8 -25.24 1.34 -3.81
N ASN A 9 -24.56 1.52 -2.69
CA ASN A 9 -23.32 2.29 -2.54
C ASN A 9 -22.03 1.46 -2.61
N ILE A 10 -22.09 0.14 -2.76
CA ILE A 10 -20.87 -0.67 -2.85
C ILE A 10 -20.43 -0.80 -4.31
N LEU A 11 -19.30 -0.20 -4.62
CA LEU A 11 -18.69 -0.24 -5.94
C LEU A 11 -17.62 -1.35 -6.04
N PRO A 12 -17.43 -1.96 -7.22
CA PRO A 12 -16.38 -2.94 -7.41
C PRO A 12 -14.99 -2.30 -7.30
N LEU A 13 -14.09 -2.94 -6.56
CA LEU A 13 -12.68 -2.53 -6.53
C LEU A 13 -12.00 -2.78 -7.88
N VAL A 14 -11.18 -1.83 -8.30
CA VAL A 14 -10.20 -2.00 -9.36
C VAL A 14 -9.11 -2.95 -8.84
N LYS A 15 -9.10 -4.20 -9.32
CA LYS A 15 -8.15 -5.23 -8.89
C LYS A 15 -7.14 -5.56 -9.98
N ASN A 16 -5.86 -5.69 -9.60
CA ASN A 16 -4.75 -6.11 -10.47
C ASN A 16 -4.62 -5.31 -11.78
N ASN A 17 -5.08 -4.07 -11.78
CA ASN A 17 -5.06 -3.20 -12.97
C ASN A 17 -4.19 -1.96 -12.73
N LYS A 18 -2.86 -2.15 -12.90
CA LYS A 18 -1.89 -1.06 -12.72
C LYS A 18 -2.15 0.13 -13.66
N VAL A 19 -2.68 -0.09 -14.86
CA VAL A 19 -2.95 0.99 -15.82
C VAL A 19 -4.01 1.96 -15.28
N LYS A 20 -5.10 1.43 -14.72
CA LYS A 20 -6.14 2.25 -14.10
C LYS A 20 -5.64 2.93 -12.83
N LEU A 21 -4.99 2.18 -11.94
CA LEU A 21 -4.53 2.65 -10.64
C LEU A 21 -3.37 3.65 -10.72
N ARG A 22 -2.66 3.71 -11.86
CA ARG A 22 -1.59 4.69 -12.11
C ARG A 22 -2.06 5.99 -12.74
N GLN A 23 -3.36 6.17 -12.92
CA GLN A 23 -3.90 7.43 -13.38
C GLN A 23 -3.93 8.41 -12.20
N SER A 24 -3.25 9.55 -12.34
CA SER A 24 -3.33 10.62 -11.36
C SER A 24 -4.77 11.12 -11.22
N SER A 25 -5.19 11.29 -9.99
CA SER A 25 -6.52 11.80 -9.67
C SER A 25 -6.61 13.29 -9.95
N LYS A 26 -7.79 13.75 -10.33
CA LYS A 26 -8.07 15.17 -10.47
C LYS A 26 -8.45 15.76 -9.11
N PRO A 27 -8.17 17.03 -8.86
CA PRO A 27 -8.63 17.67 -7.65
C PRO A 27 -10.15 17.57 -7.47
N VAL A 28 -10.56 17.41 -6.22
CA VAL A 28 -11.95 17.60 -5.80
C VAL A 28 -12.19 19.10 -5.72
N THR A 29 -13.26 19.58 -6.33
CA THR A 29 -13.61 21.00 -6.38
C THR A 29 -14.88 21.30 -5.58
N GLU A 30 -15.31 22.56 -5.55
CA GLU A 30 -16.58 22.94 -4.90
C GLU A 30 -17.82 22.40 -5.64
N GLU A 31 -17.67 21.99 -6.90
CA GLU A 31 -18.75 21.41 -7.70
C GLU A 31 -18.97 19.92 -7.40
N ASP A 32 -18.00 19.28 -6.74
CA ASP A 32 -18.06 17.85 -6.39
C ASP A 32 -18.84 17.66 -5.07
N ASP A 33 -19.61 16.59 -5.00
CA ASP A 33 -20.30 16.18 -3.78
C ASP A 33 -19.31 15.52 -2.80
N ARG A 34 -18.69 16.35 -1.95
CA ARG A 34 -17.66 15.89 -0.99
C ARG A 34 -18.24 14.96 0.09
N GLU A 35 -19.47 15.23 0.56
CA GLU A 35 -20.11 14.38 1.58
C GLU A 35 -20.50 13.03 0.98
N GLY A 36 -21.10 13.01 -0.20
CA GLY A 36 -21.41 11.76 -0.90
C GLY A 36 -20.16 10.95 -1.22
N LEU A 37 -19.05 11.59 -1.59
CA LEU A 37 -17.77 10.91 -1.82
C LEU A 37 -17.19 10.32 -0.53
N LYS A 38 -17.29 11.05 0.59
CA LYS A 38 -16.88 10.57 1.90
C LYS A 38 -17.66 9.33 2.33
N ASP A 39 -18.97 9.41 2.24
CA ASP A 39 -19.87 8.32 2.65
C ASP A 39 -19.65 7.08 1.77
N LEU A 40 -19.45 7.28 0.47
CA LEU A 40 -19.11 6.22 -0.47
C LEU A 40 -17.81 5.51 -0.10
N LEU A 41 -16.75 6.27 0.16
CA LEU A 41 -15.45 5.71 0.53
C LEU A 41 -15.52 4.93 1.84
N TYR A 42 -16.18 5.46 2.87
CA TYR A 42 -16.32 4.75 4.14
C TYR A 42 -17.16 3.48 4.03
N SER A 43 -18.28 3.52 3.29
CA SER A 43 -19.11 2.33 3.07
C SER A 43 -18.33 1.22 2.38
N ASN A 44 -17.54 1.58 1.36
CA ASN A 44 -16.72 0.62 0.64
C ASN A 44 -15.52 0.14 1.47
N LEU A 45 -14.85 1.01 2.24
CA LEU A 45 -13.78 0.61 3.16
C LEU A 45 -14.29 -0.42 4.16
N ALA A 46 -15.43 -0.17 4.78
CA ALA A 46 -16.06 -1.09 5.73
C ALA A 46 -16.44 -2.43 5.07
N HIS A 47 -16.98 -2.39 3.84
CA HIS A 47 -17.35 -3.58 3.09
C HIS A 47 -16.15 -4.47 2.75
N TYR A 48 -15.03 -3.86 2.32
CA TYR A 48 -13.82 -4.60 1.91
C TYR A 48 -12.89 -4.95 3.08
N GLY A 49 -13.12 -4.38 4.27
CA GLY A 49 -12.37 -4.71 5.49
C GLY A 49 -10.92 -4.18 5.48
N GLY A 50 -10.65 -3.08 4.80
CA GLY A 50 -9.35 -2.41 4.81
C GLY A 50 -9.20 -1.37 5.91
N ILE A 51 -8.00 -0.81 6.03
CA ILE A 51 -7.69 0.33 6.92
C ILE A 51 -7.59 1.66 6.16
N GLY A 52 -7.49 1.62 4.82
CA GLY A 52 -7.47 2.77 3.94
C GLY A 52 -8.11 2.44 2.59
N LEU A 53 -8.61 3.47 1.90
CA LEU A 53 -9.20 3.37 0.57
C LEU A 53 -9.14 4.72 -0.15
N SER A 54 -8.57 4.73 -1.34
CA SER A 54 -8.57 5.88 -2.24
C SER A 54 -9.65 5.77 -3.30
N ALA A 55 -10.18 6.90 -3.74
CA ALA A 55 -11.25 6.96 -4.74
C ALA A 55 -10.89 6.25 -6.06
N VAL A 56 -9.61 6.31 -6.49
CA VAL A 56 -9.15 5.63 -7.71
C VAL A 56 -9.29 4.11 -7.63
N GLN A 57 -9.29 3.52 -6.44
CA GLN A 57 -9.53 2.09 -6.26
C GLN A 57 -10.99 1.69 -6.53
N LEU A 58 -11.90 2.66 -6.54
CA LEU A 58 -13.30 2.50 -6.97
C LEU A 58 -13.56 3.01 -8.38
N ASP A 59 -12.51 3.19 -9.22
CA ASP A 59 -12.56 3.75 -10.58
C ASP A 59 -13.04 5.23 -10.62
N ILE A 60 -12.90 5.96 -9.50
CA ILE A 60 -13.25 7.38 -9.36
C ILE A 60 -11.94 8.19 -9.30
N TYR A 61 -11.66 8.94 -10.35
CA TYR A 61 -10.39 9.69 -10.50
C TYR A 61 -10.48 11.07 -9.84
N LYS A 62 -10.75 11.09 -8.52
CA LYS A 62 -10.75 12.27 -7.66
C LYS A 62 -9.72 12.10 -6.55
N SER A 63 -9.00 13.20 -6.24
CA SER A 63 -7.98 13.21 -5.21
C SER A 63 -8.63 13.22 -3.83
N ALA A 64 -9.05 12.04 -3.38
CA ALA A 64 -9.64 11.83 -2.06
C ALA A 64 -9.40 10.42 -1.58
N CYS A 65 -9.20 10.28 -0.28
CA CYS A 65 -9.03 8.99 0.37
C CYS A 65 -9.58 9.00 1.80
N VAL A 66 -9.78 7.80 2.35
CA VAL A 66 -10.12 7.57 3.75
C VAL A 66 -9.11 6.65 4.39
N VAL A 67 -8.81 6.90 5.66
CA VAL A 67 -8.00 6.03 6.53
C VAL A 67 -8.77 5.84 7.83
N ASN A 68 -8.73 4.65 8.41
CA ASN A 68 -9.39 4.33 9.66
C ASN A 68 -8.51 3.36 10.49
N VAL A 69 -7.52 3.91 11.17
CA VAL A 69 -6.65 3.20 12.13
C VAL A 69 -6.98 3.66 13.54
N LYS A 70 -6.59 4.87 13.93
CA LYS A 70 -6.90 5.47 15.24
C LYS A 70 -8.28 6.15 15.28
N GLY A 71 -8.94 6.20 14.14
CA GLY A 71 -10.25 6.80 13.91
C GLY A 71 -10.43 7.18 12.44
N PRO A 72 -11.68 7.44 12.03
CA PRO A 72 -11.98 7.73 10.63
C PRO A 72 -11.46 9.12 10.21
N ILE A 73 -10.60 9.15 9.20
CA ILE A 73 -10.06 10.37 8.58
C ILE A 73 -10.42 10.37 7.10
N PHE A 74 -11.08 11.42 6.63
CA PHE A 74 -11.33 11.67 5.21
C PHE A 74 -10.45 12.83 4.75
N LEU A 75 -9.67 12.62 3.69
CA LEU A 75 -8.75 13.59 3.13
C LEU A 75 -9.18 13.99 1.72
N VAL A 76 -9.28 15.28 1.48
CA VAL A 76 -9.61 15.89 0.17
C VAL A 76 -8.38 16.63 -0.35
N ASN A 77 -7.94 16.29 -1.55
CA ASN A 77 -6.74 16.84 -2.17
C ASN A 77 -5.52 16.77 -1.25
N PRO A 78 -5.23 15.58 -0.66
CA PRO A 78 -4.13 15.46 0.29
C PRO A 78 -2.78 15.65 -0.40
N GLU A 79 -1.86 16.33 0.29
CA GLU A 79 -0.47 16.50 -0.08
C GLU A 79 0.43 16.29 1.13
N ILE A 80 1.45 15.45 1.00
CA ILE A 80 2.49 15.31 2.02
C ILE A 80 3.48 16.45 1.83
N VAL A 81 3.46 17.44 2.74
CA VAL A 81 4.26 18.66 2.64
C VAL A 81 5.59 18.60 3.38
N GLU A 82 5.69 17.74 4.39
CA GLU A 82 6.93 17.45 5.13
C GLU A 82 6.96 15.96 5.46
N ALA A 83 8.15 15.36 5.41
CA ALA A 83 8.35 13.96 5.77
C ALA A 83 9.74 13.77 6.37
N GLN A 84 9.85 12.94 7.42
CA GLN A 84 11.13 12.61 8.04
C GLN A 84 11.14 11.18 8.57
N GLY A 85 12.35 10.72 8.94
CA GLY A 85 12.59 9.34 9.32
C GLY A 85 12.39 8.37 8.16
N ASN A 86 12.77 7.13 8.36
CA ASN A 86 12.61 6.06 7.38
C ASN A 86 12.42 4.73 8.11
N THR A 87 11.48 3.94 7.64
CA THR A 87 11.28 2.57 8.10
C THR A 87 10.95 1.65 6.92
N LYS A 88 11.19 0.36 7.10
CA LYS A 88 10.66 -0.67 6.20
C LYS A 88 9.40 -1.23 6.83
N TYR A 89 8.37 -1.33 6.04
CA TYR A 89 7.09 -1.88 6.48
C TYR A 89 6.54 -2.86 5.44
N VAL A 90 5.82 -3.87 5.90
CA VAL A 90 5.23 -4.88 5.01
C VAL A 90 3.79 -4.49 4.71
N GLU A 91 3.54 -4.04 3.48
CA GLU A 91 2.25 -3.54 3.05
C GLU A 91 1.51 -4.54 2.16
N GLY A 92 0.18 -4.58 2.31
CA GLY A 92 -0.77 -5.13 1.36
C GLY A 92 -1.64 -4.01 0.77
N CYS A 93 -2.42 -4.33 -0.25
CA CYS A 93 -3.36 -3.40 -0.87
C CYS A 93 -4.64 -4.12 -1.27
N LEU A 94 -5.81 -3.54 -1.00
CA LEU A 94 -7.11 -4.10 -1.41
C LEU A 94 -7.20 -4.33 -2.93
N SER A 95 -6.52 -3.49 -3.71
CA SER A 95 -6.45 -3.62 -5.17
C SER A 95 -5.50 -4.73 -5.64
N PHE A 96 -4.63 -5.25 -4.78
CA PHE A 96 -3.68 -6.33 -5.05
C PHE A 96 -3.69 -7.37 -3.94
N PRO A 97 -4.79 -8.15 -3.80
CA PRO A 97 -5.05 -8.98 -2.61
C PRO A 97 -4.07 -10.15 -2.43
N ASN A 98 -3.26 -10.46 -3.45
CA ASN A 98 -2.27 -11.55 -3.39
C ASN A 98 -0.83 -11.04 -3.30
N ASP A 99 -0.65 -9.72 -3.25
CA ASP A 99 0.67 -9.10 -3.22
C ASP A 99 0.92 -8.49 -1.84
N VAL A 100 2.10 -8.78 -1.32
CA VAL A 100 2.63 -8.21 -0.09
C VAL A 100 4.04 -7.72 -0.40
N VAL A 101 4.34 -6.47 -0.08
CA VAL A 101 5.60 -5.83 -0.45
C VAL A 101 6.23 -5.18 0.78
N ALA A 102 7.51 -5.44 1.01
CA ALA A 102 8.29 -4.63 1.92
C ALA A 102 8.58 -3.28 1.26
N THR A 103 8.10 -2.20 1.85
CA THR A 103 8.22 -0.83 1.35
C THR A 103 9.13 0.00 2.24
N GLU A 104 9.69 1.08 1.70
CA GLU A 104 10.30 2.15 2.48
C GLU A 104 9.28 3.27 2.67
N ARG A 105 9.06 3.65 3.95
CA ARG A 105 8.11 4.69 4.34
C ARG A 105 8.75 5.67 5.31
N HIS A 106 8.24 6.89 5.33
CA HIS A 106 8.61 7.85 6.37
C HIS A 106 7.91 7.48 7.69
N THR A 107 8.62 7.65 8.80
CA THR A 107 8.05 7.43 10.12
C THR A 107 7.19 8.60 10.59
N GLU A 108 7.43 9.81 10.04
CA GLU A 108 6.67 11.01 10.39
C GLU A 108 6.37 11.82 9.13
N ILE A 109 5.13 12.30 9.01
CA ILE A 109 4.68 13.15 7.90
C ILE A 109 3.77 14.27 8.38
N LEU A 110 3.80 15.41 7.68
CA LEU A 110 2.80 16.45 7.74
C LEU A 110 2.01 16.47 6.42
N VAL A 111 0.70 16.46 6.55
CA VAL A 111 -0.23 16.45 5.41
C VAL A 111 -1.10 17.70 5.41
N GLU A 112 -1.18 18.36 4.28
CA GLU A 112 -2.21 19.36 3.99
C GLU A 112 -3.37 18.69 3.24
N ALA A 113 -4.61 19.07 3.56
CA ALA A 113 -5.79 18.61 2.84
C ALA A 113 -6.87 19.73 2.88
N ASP A 114 -7.60 19.91 1.78
CA ASP A 114 -8.51 21.03 1.58
C ASP A 114 -9.68 21.10 2.59
N ASN A 115 -9.98 20.00 3.24
CA ASN A 115 -11.03 19.92 4.24
C ASN A 115 -10.54 20.11 5.69
N PHE A 116 -9.28 20.52 5.88
CA PHE A 116 -8.70 20.85 7.17
C PHE A 116 -8.03 22.22 7.15
N ASP A 117 -8.26 23.01 8.17
CA ASP A 117 -7.65 24.36 8.31
C ASP A 117 -6.18 24.31 8.74
N LYS A 118 -5.72 23.16 9.23
CA LYS A 118 -4.35 22.95 9.75
C LYS A 118 -3.76 21.71 9.14
N ARG A 119 -2.44 21.69 9.07
CA ARG A 119 -1.68 20.48 8.76
C ARG A 119 -1.98 19.37 9.75
N LEU A 120 -2.17 18.19 9.23
CA LEU A 120 -2.33 16.97 10.01
C LEU A 120 -0.96 16.35 10.22
N HIS A 121 -0.68 15.93 11.43
CA HIS A 121 0.57 15.30 11.82
C HIS A 121 0.34 13.83 12.07
N PHE A 122 1.11 12.98 11.41
CA PHE A 122 1.07 11.53 11.56
C PHE A 122 2.48 11.05 11.92
N ALA A 123 2.59 10.34 13.02
CA ALA A 123 3.84 9.81 13.57
C ALA A 123 3.55 8.60 14.46
N PRO A 124 4.56 7.79 14.81
CA PRO A 124 4.43 6.76 15.82
C PRO A 124 3.89 7.31 17.15
N ASP A 125 3.18 6.48 17.89
CA ASP A 125 2.76 6.81 19.27
C ASP A 125 3.96 6.84 20.22
N ASP A 126 4.99 6.05 19.94
CA ASP A 126 6.28 6.09 20.62
C ASP A 126 7.26 7.02 19.87
N GLU A 127 7.59 8.17 20.48
CA GLU A 127 8.48 9.18 19.89
C GLU A 127 9.91 8.63 19.63
N ASP A 128 10.35 7.60 20.35
CA ASP A 128 11.66 6.97 20.14
C ASP A 128 11.74 6.27 18.78
N LEU A 129 10.60 5.84 18.22
CA LEU A 129 10.51 5.20 16.91
C LEU A 129 10.70 6.16 15.73
N ILE A 130 10.54 7.47 15.91
CA ILE A 130 10.73 8.47 14.82
C ILE A 130 12.16 8.44 14.31
N SER A 131 13.13 8.21 15.19
CA SER A 131 14.57 8.19 14.87
C SER A 131 15.18 6.79 14.86
N ALA A 132 14.40 5.74 15.16
CA ALA A 132 14.88 4.38 15.20
C ALA A 132 15.31 3.89 13.79
N SER A 133 16.40 3.12 13.73
CA SER A 133 16.79 2.45 12.49
C SER A 133 15.99 1.15 12.31
N TYR A 134 15.84 0.72 11.06
CA TYR A 134 15.09 -0.51 10.72
C TYR A 134 15.56 -1.77 11.50
N GLU A 135 16.85 -1.84 11.87
CA GLU A 135 17.40 -3.00 12.59
C GLU A 135 16.86 -3.11 14.02
N ASP A 136 16.34 -2.02 14.57
CA ASP A 136 15.78 -1.95 15.93
C ASP A 136 14.26 -2.23 15.95
N ASN A 137 13.61 -2.46 14.80
CA ASN A 137 12.18 -2.27 14.56
C ASN A 137 11.30 -3.55 14.64
N MET A 138 11.71 -4.63 15.27
CA MET A 138 10.81 -5.79 15.45
C MET A 138 9.60 -5.52 16.36
N GLU A 139 9.60 -4.40 17.10
CA GLU A 139 8.49 -3.99 17.99
C GLU A 139 7.54 -2.95 17.36
N MET A 140 7.85 -2.46 16.13
CA MET A 140 7.05 -1.41 15.47
C MET A 140 5.73 -1.90 14.85
N GLU A 141 5.54 -3.21 14.69
CA GLU A 141 4.33 -3.75 14.04
C GLU A 141 3.05 -3.46 14.83
N ASP A 142 3.16 -3.19 16.14
CA ASP A 142 2.03 -2.94 17.04
C ASP A 142 1.76 -1.43 17.30
N ASP A 143 2.55 -0.51 16.70
CA ASP A 143 2.34 0.94 16.89
C ASP A 143 1.24 1.46 15.95
N GLU A 144 0.07 1.80 16.52
CA GLU A 144 -1.07 2.30 15.74
C GLU A 144 -0.78 3.67 15.07
N GLY A 145 0.04 4.53 15.68
CA GLY A 145 0.44 5.82 15.10
C GLY A 145 1.30 5.63 13.85
N LEU A 146 2.27 4.70 13.90
CA LEU A 146 3.07 4.35 12.73
C LEU A 146 2.21 3.71 11.65
N LEU A 147 1.32 2.78 12.00
CA LEU A 147 0.41 2.15 11.05
C LEU A 147 -0.47 3.19 10.36
N GLU A 148 -1.01 4.17 11.11
CA GLU A 148 -1.80 5.27 10.54
C GLU A 148 -0.96 6.14 9.60
N CYS A 149 0.27 6.50 10.01
CA CYS A 149 1.22 7.25 9.18
C CYS A 149 1.51 6.55 7.84
N ILE A 150 1.76 5.25 7.88
CA ILE A 150 2.01 4.43 6.68
C ILE A 150 0.75 4.30 5.82
N ALA A 151 -0.42 4.06 6.42
CA ALA A 151 -1.69 3.99 5.70
C ALA A 151 -2.01 5.31 4.98
N VAL A 152 -1.77 6.46 5.61
CA VAL A 152 -1.95 7.77 4.96
C VAL A 152 -1.02 7.91 3.76
N GLN A 153 0.27 7.55 3.88
CA GLN A 153 1.21 7.58 2.74
C GLN A 153 0.74 6.68 1.60
N HIS A 154 0.24 5.48 1.92
CA HIS A 154 -0.28 4.53 0.92
C HIS A 154 -1.46 5.12 0.15
N GLU A 155 -2.42 5.72 0.85
CA GLU A 155 -3.61 6.29 0.21
C GLU A 155 -3.33 7.58 -0.56
N VAL A 156 -2.39 8.41 -0.09
CA VAL A 156 -1.93 9.60 -0.83
C VAL A 156 -1.19 9.18 -2.11
N ASP A 157 -0.30 8.18 -2.05
CA ASP A 157 0.34 7.61 -3.24
C ASP A 157 -0.69 7.23 -4.31
N HIS A 158 -1.79 6.58 -3.93
CA HIS A 158 -2.85 6.22 -4.86
C HIS A 158 -3.47 7.43 -5.56
N THR A 159 -3.63 8.57 -4.88
CA THR A 159 -4.18 9.79 -5.50
C THR A 159 -3.23 10.36 -6.56
N GLU A 160 -1.94 10.11 -6.43
CA GLU A 160 -0.88 10.53 -7.35
C GLU A 160 -0.60 9.50 -8.46
N GLY A 161 -1.26 8.34 -8.43
CA GLY A 161 -1.04 7.24 -9.37
C GLY A 161 0.21 6.41 -9.05
N LEU A 162 0.73 6.54 -7.84
CA LEU A 162 1.79 5.71 -7.31
C LEU A 162 1.21 4.46 -6.65
N LEU A 163 1.97 3.38 -6.64
CA LEU A 163 1.60 2.11 -6.03
C LEU A 163 2.68 1.71 -5.02
N PHE A 164 2.30 0.92 -4.03
CA PHE A 164 3.25 0.40 -3.03
C PHE A 164 4.42 -0.40 -3.65
N PHE A 165 4.29 -0.88 -4.90
CA PHE A 165 5.40 -1.44 -5.67
C PHE A 165 6.52 -0.42 -5.97
N ASP A 166 6.18 0.87 -6.07
CA ASP A 166 7.12 1.97 -6.37
C ASP A 166 7.88 2.41 -5.11
N ARG A 167 7.42 2.00 -3.94
CA ARG A 167 8.04 2.22 -2.62
C ARG A 167 8.77 0.99 -2.12
N ARG A 168 9.01 0.00 -2.97
CA ARG A 168 9.70 -1.23 -2.58
C ARG A 168 11.05 -0.91 -1.94
N ALA A 169 11.24 -1.39 -0.71
CA ALA A 169 12.51 -1.29 -0.02
C ALA A 169 13.59 -2.01 -0.83
N GLU A 170 14.75 -1.37 -0.97
CA GLU A 170 15.91 -2.05 -1.54
C GLU A 170 16.23 -3.30 -0.69
N ARG A 171 16.32 -4.43 -1.36
CA ARG A 171 16.70 -5.68 -0.69
C ARG A 171 18.16 -5.54 -0.25
N GLY A 172 18.39 -5.55 1.06
CA GLY A 172 19.75 -5.66 1.57
C GLY A 172 20.41 -6.94 1.01
N GLU A 173 21.65 -6.83 0.55
CA GLU A 173 22.41 -7.95 -0.06
C GLU A 173 22.41 -9.25 0.77
N THR A 174 22.16 -9.17 2.07
CA THR A 174 22.14 -10.30 3.01
C THR A 174 20.91 -11.19 2.88
N TYR A 175 19.72 -10.62 2.60
CA TYR A 175 18.46 -11.40 2.59
C TYR A 175 18.32 -12.29 1.34
N GLU A 176 18.84 -11.83 0.19
CA GLU A 176 18.81 -12.64 -1.05
C GLU A 176 19.82 -13.79 -1.04
N LYS A 177 21.01 -13.56 -0.49
CA LYS A 177 22.02 -14.64 -0.36
C LYS A 177 21.55 -15.79 0.53
N GLU A 178 20.80 -15.51 1.60
CA GLU A 178 20.27 -16.58 2.46
C GLU A 178 19.13 -17.35 1.80
N LYS A 179 18.26 -16.68 1.04
CA LYS A 179 17.10 -17.32 0.39
C LYS A 179 17.50 -18.21 -0.79
N THR A 180 18.55 -17.83 -1.53
CA THR A 180 19.05 -18.59 -2.69
C THR A 180 20.13 -19.61 -2.33
N GLN A 181 20.88 -19.41 -1.24
CA GLN A 181 21.95 -20.32 -0.81
C GLN A 181 21.46 -21.74 -0.47
N ASN A 182 20.19 -21.92 -0.14
CA ASN A 182 19.60 -23.21 0.23
C ASN A 182 18.74 -23.84 -0.87
N ILE A 183 18.65 -23.24 -2.07
CA ILE A 183 17.84 -23.77 -3.17
C ILE A 183 18.70 -24.71 -4.03
N GLY A 184 18.32 -25.97 -4.07
CA GLY A 184 18.96 -26.96 -4.94
C GLY A 184 18.65 -26.70 -6.42
N ARG A 185 19.64 -26.93 -7.30
CA ARG A 185 19.50 -26.70 -8.76
C ARG A 185 18.26 -27.34 -9.39
N ASN A 186 17.75 -28.42 -8.81
CA ASN A 186 16.58 -29.18 -9.30
C ASN A 186 15.29 -28.85 -8.53
N ASP A 187 15.35 -28.04 -7.48
CA ASP A 187 14.17 -27.65 -6.73
C ASP A 187 13.23 -26.85 -7.62
N ARG A 188 11.96 -26.98 -7.36
CA ARG A 188 10.96 -26.19 -8.07
C ARG A 188 10.76 -24.88 -7.34
N VAL A 189 10.72 -23.80 -8.10
CA VAL A 189 10.49 -22.45 -7.59
C VAL A 189 9.32 -21.83 -8.31
N ARG A 190 8.55 -21.07 -7.58
CA ARG A 190 7.49 -20.24 -8.12
C ARG A 190 8.04 -18.84 -8.32
N VAL A 191 7.94 -18.34 -9.53
CA VAL A 191 8.52 -17.06 -9.94
C VAL A 191 7.50 -16.22 -10.67
N ARG A 192 7.71 -14.90 -10.62
CA ARG A 192 6.90 -13.89 -11.34
C ARG A 192 7.83 -13.14 -12.29
N ASN A 193 7.46 -13.04 -13.57
CA ASN A 193 8.19 -12.21 -14.54
C ASN A 193 7.73 -10.75 -14.50
N GLU A 194 8.41 -9.88 -15.27
CA GLU A 194 8.12 -8.45 -15.38
C GLU A 194 6.67 -8.15 -15.83
N ASP A 195 6.06 -9.05 -16.58
CA ASP A 195 4.66 -8.94 -17.03
C ASP A 195 3.65 -9.39 -15.95
N GLY A 196 4.13 -9.79 -14.77
CA GLY A 196 3.30 -10.27 -13.66
C GLY A 196 2.84 -11.72 -13.80
N VAL A 197 3.33 -12.46 -14.81
CA VAL A 197 2.96 -13.87 -15.01
C VAL A 197 3.70 -14.75 -14.01
N VAL A 198 2.94 -15.54 -13.25
CA VAL A 198 3.47 -16.49 -12.27
C VAL A 198 3.62 -17.87 -12.89
N SER A 199 4.79 -18.48 -12.73
CA SER A 199 5.08 -19.83 -13.22
C SER A 199 5.89 -20.64 -12.20
N THR A 200 5.78 -21.98 -12.29
CA THR A 200 6.57 -22.89 -11.46
C THR A 200 7.57 -23.61 -12.33
N VAL A 201 8.85 -23.38 -12.09
CA VAL A 201 9.97 -23.87 -12.89
C VAL A 201 11.06 -24.46 -12.01
N LYS A 202 12.04 -25.15 -12.61
CA LYS A 202 13.22 -25.59 -11.86
C LYS A 202 14.17 -24.41 -11.65
N TYR A 203 14.71 -24.26 -10.45
CA TYR A 203 15.61 -23.16 -10.08
C TYR A 203 16.76 -22.95 -11.07
N LYS A 204 17.39 -24.04 -11.54
CA LYS A 204 18.48 -23.97 -12.51
C LYS A 204 18.15 -23.29 -13.86
N HIS A 205 16.87 -23.12 -14.18
CA HIS A 205 16.45 -22.46 -15.43
C HIS A 205 16.20 -20.96 -15.27
N VAL A 206 16.17 -20.49 -14.03
CA VAL A 206 15.83 -19.10 -13.70
C VAL A 206 16.82 -18.45 -12.70
N SER A 207 17.83 -19.20 -12.20
CA SER A 207 18.79 -18.69 -11.23
C SER A 207 19.43 -17.38 -11.68
N ASP A 208 19.98 -17.36 -12.90
CA ASP A 208 20.65 -16.16 -13.44
C ASP A 208 19.69 -14.99 -13.65
N GLN A 209 18.39 -15.26 -13.91
CA GLN A 209 17.37 -14.25 -14.08
C GLN A 209 16.89 -13.69 -12.73
N ILE A 210 16.86 -14.54 -11.69
CA ILE A 210 16.61 -14.11 -10.31
C ILE A 210 17.78 -13.27 -9.80
N GLU A 211 19.03 -13.71 -10.05
CA GLU A 211 20.23 -12.98 -9.65
C GLU A 211 20.39 -11.62 -10.36
N ASN A 212 19.87 -11.51 -11.60
CA ASN A 212 19.87 -10.26 -12.37
C ASN A 212 18.54 -9.47 -12.25
N GLU A 213 17.68 -9.82 -11.28
CA GLU A 213 16.42 -9.15 -10.97
C GLU A 213 15.38 -9.08 -12.11
N ASN A 214 15.55 -9.87 -13.16
CA ASN A 214 14.60 -9.95 -14.26
C ASN A 214 13.35 -10.78 -13.94
N ILE A 215 13.43 -11.60 -12.88
CA ILE A 215 12.35 -12.47 -12.39
C ILE A 215 12.34 -12.46 -10.87
N GLU A 216 11.16 -12.31 -10.28
CA GLU A 216 10.95 -12.35 -8.84
C GLU A 216 10.77 -13.80 -8.35
N LEU A 217 11.56 -14.21 -7.37
CA LEU A 217 11.37 -15.49 -6.66
C LEU A 217 10.26 -15.31 -5.60
N LEU A 218 9.17 -16.06 -5.74
CA LEU A 218 8.05 -16.02 -4.79
C LEU A 218 8.21 -17.05 -3.66
N GLU A 219 8.45 -18.32 -4.03
CA GLU A 219 8.58 -19.42 -3.06
C GLU A 219 9.33 -20.62 -3.63
N VAL A 220 9.87 -21.47 -2.77
CA VAL A 220 10.36 -22.81 -3.12
C VAL A 220 9.22 -23.80 -2.93
N VAL A 221 8.88 -24.52 -3.98
CA VAL A 221 7.80 -25.51 -3.98
C VAL A 221 8.39 -26.90 -3.69
N ASN A 222 8.13 -27.41 -2.49
CA ASN A 222 8.54 -28.76 -2.07
C ASN A 222 7.60 -29.85 -2.61
#